data_6c376e2b94c931e85492d3d7e5265048
#
_entry.id   6c376e2b94c931e85492d3d7e5265048
#
_cell.length_a   1.000
_cell.length_b   1.000
_cell.length_c   1.000
_cell.angle_alpha   90.00
_cell.angle_beta   90.00
_cell.angle_gamma   90.00
#
_symmetry.space_group_name_H-M   'P 1'
#
loop_
_entity.id
_entity.type
_entity.pdbx_description
1 polymer ?
#
loop_
_entity_poly.entity_id
_entity_poly.type
_entity_poly.pdbx_seq_one_letter_code
_entity_poly.pdbx_strand_id
1 'polypeptide(L)'
;MFKNFSSIFAGDIAIDLGTANTIVWIKGEGVVLNEPSIVAKKVHEGEIIAVGNEAKEMLGRTHSGIEIIRPLKDGTIADYKMTDAMIQGFMRKIKRSRISRPRIIICIPYGVTDVEQRSVKESAEHANASEIYLISEPMAAAIGIGIDVSKPEGNMIVDIGGGTTE
;
A
#
# COMPACT_ATOMS: atom_id res chain seq x y z
N MET A 1 -30.26 -12.14 8.65
CA MET A 1 -30.35 -10.85 9.33
C MET A 1 -29.08 -10.57 10.18
N PHE A 2 -27.88 -11.03 9.77
CA PHE A 2 -26.61 -10.85 10.51
C PHE A 2 -25.47 -10.20 9.70
N LYS A 3 -25.78 -9.67 8.50
CA LYS A 3 -24.73 -9.07 7.61
C LYS A 3 -24.23 -7.68 8.05
N ASN A 4 -24.85 -7.00 8.98
CA ASN A 4 -24.54 -5.59 9.29
C ASN A 4 -23.79 -5.34 10.60
N PHE A 5 -23.45 -6.37 11.38
CA PHE A 5 -22.78 -6.14 12.67
C PHE A 5 -21.24 -6.02 12.53
N SER A 6 -20.66 -6.66 11.52
CA SER A 6 -19.20 -6.57 11.28
C SER A 6 -18.77 -5.27 10.59
N SER A 7 -19.68 -4.60 9.85
CA SER A 7 -19.37 -3.34 9.16
C SER A 7 -19.27 -2.12 10.08
N ILE A 8 -19.82 -2.21 11.30
CA ILE A 8 -19.79 -1.10 12.27
C ILE A 8 -18.40 -0.93 12.91
N PHE A 9 -17.58 -1.98 12.91
CA PHE A 9 -16.23 -1.99 13.50
C PHE A 9 -15.08 -2.13 12.49
N ALA A 10 -15.38 -2.38 11.23
CA ALA A 10 -14.38 -2.44 10.16
C ALA A 10 -14.26 -1.05 9.53
N GLY A 11 -13.30 -0.25 9.99
CA GLY A 11 -12.99 1.03 9.35
C GLY A 11 -12.45 0.82 7.94
N ASP A 12 -12.82 1.71 7.03
CA ASP A 12 -12.27 1.74 5.68
C ASP A 12 -10.79 2.18 5.74
N ILE A 13 -9.95 1.52 4.97
CA ILE A 13 -8.52 1.81 4.85
C ILE A 13 -8.22 2.24 3.42
N ALA A 14 -7.48 3.32 3.26
CA ALA A 14 -6.86 3.68 1.99
C ALA A 14 -5.35 3.51 2.10
N ILE A 15 -4.75 2.89 1.08
CA ILE A 15 -3.31 2.67 0.97
C ILE A 15 -2.83 3.34 -0.31
N ASP A 16 -1.87 4.23 -0.16
CA ASP A 16 -1.09 4.77 -1.26
C ASP A 16 0.25 4.02 -1.30
N LEU A 17 0.43 3.19 -2.34
CA LEU A 17 1.60 2.35 -2.54
C LEU A 17 2.65 3.05 -3.39
N GLY A 18 3.20 4.16 -2.89
CA GLY A 18 4.21 4.91 -3.63
C GLY A 18 5.58 4.22 -3.67
N THR A 19 6.36 4.51 -4.73
CA THR A 19 7.73 4.00 -4.92
C THR A 19 8.68 4.40 -3.78
N ALA A 20 8.55 5.61 -3.26
CA ALA A 20 9.40 6.11 -2.17
C ALA A 20 8.83 5.78 -0.79
N ASN A 21 7.55 6.06 -0.57
CA ASN A 21 6.86 5.86 0.69
C ASN A 21 5.50 5.23 0.47
N THR A 22 5.07 4.43 1.43
CA THR A 22 3.69 3.93 1.54
C THR A 22 2.96 4.72 2.62
N ILE A 23 1.77 5.22 2.30
CA ILE A 23 0.90 5.93 3.23
C ILE A 23 -0.34 5.09 3.48
N VAL A 24 -0.74 4.97 4.75
CA VAL A 24 -2.01 4.34 5.12
C VAL A 24 -2.86 5.31 5.88
N TRP A 25 -4.07 5.48 5.39
CA TRP A 25 -5.11 6.29 5.98
C TRP A 25 -6.29 5.44 6.45
N ILE A 26 -6.85 5.78 7.59
CA ILE A 26 -8.00 5.08 8.18
C ILE A 26 -9.12 6.07 8.38
N LYS A 27 -10.34 5.68 7.99
CA LYS A 27 -11.54 6.49 8.16
C LYS A 27 -11.77 6.83 9.63
N GLY A 28 -11.80 8.13 9.93
CA GLY A 28 -11.99 8.65 11.28
C GLY A 28 -10.70 8.79 12.10
N GLU A 29 -9.58 8.25 11.65
CA GLU A 29 -8.28 8.36 12.33
C GLU A 29 -7.27 9.22 11.55
N GLY A 30 -7.46 9.36 10.22
CA GLY A 30 -6.54 10.07 9.35
C GLY A 30 -5.36 9.21 8.91
N VAL A 31 -4.22 9.83 8.62
CA VAL A 31 -2.97 9.13 8.26
C VAL A 31 -2.40 8.45 9.50
N VAL A 32 -2.36 7.12 9.48
CA VAL A 32 -1.87 6.30 10.60
C VAL A 32 -0.50 5.70 10.35
N LEU A 33 -0.03 5.69 9.10
CA LEU A 33 1.28 5.23 8.71
C LEU A 33 1.78 6.04 7.51
N ASN A 34 3.03 6.47 7.58
CA ASN A 34 3.78 7.06 6.47
C ASN A 34 5.23 6.58 6.62
N GLU A 35 5.57 5.53 5.88
CA GLU A 35 6.87 4.88 5.99
C GLU A 35 7.48 4.59 4.62
N PRO A 36 8.81 4.51 4.51
CA PRO A 36 9.49 4.16 3.28
C PRO A 36 9.04 2.79 2.73
N SER A 37 8.89 2.70 1.40
CA SER A 37 8.56 1.45 0.71
C SER A 37 9.80 0.57 0.57
N ILE A 38 10.29 0.03 1.68
CA ILE A 38 11.48 -0.83 1.75
C ILE A 38 11.29 -2.01 2.71
N VAL A 39 12.01 -3.09 2.40
CA VAL A 39 11.98 -4.36 3.14
C VAL A 39 13.40 -4.81 3.40
N ALA A 40 13.67 -5.27 4.61
CA ALA A 40 14.91 -5.95 4.97
C ALA A 40 14.66 -7.46 5.07
N LYS A 41 15.49 -8.27 4.41
CA LYS A 41 15.44 -9.74 4.49
C LYS A 41 16.80 -10.33 4.75
N LYS A 42 16.85 -11.52 5.35
CA LYS A 42 18.05 -12.35 5.42
C LYS A 42 18.35 -12.96 4.05
N VAL A 43 19.58 -12.83 3.58
CA VAL A 43 19.99 -13.27 2.23
C VAL A 43 19.80 -14.79 2.05
N HIS A 44 20.25 -15.59 3.01
CA HIS A 44 20.24 -17.05 2.88
C HIS A 44 18.89 -17.68 3.22
N GLU A 45 18.17 -17.13 4.19
CA GLU A 45 16.91 -17.70 4.68
C GLU A 45 15.69 -17.12 3.94
N GLY A 46 15.85 -15.95 3.29
CA GLY A 46 14.74 -15.22 2.67
C GLY A 46 13.71 -14.69 3.67
N GLU A 47 14.02 -14.75 4.97
CA GLU A 47 13.16 -14.29 6.04
C GLU A 47 13.08 -12.77 6.06
N ILE A 48 11.88 -12.21 6.15
CA ILE A 48 11.65 -10.78 6.30
C ILE A 48 11.85 -10.40 7.76
N ILE A 49 12.79 -9.49 8.01
CA ILE A 49 13.16 -9.06 9.37
C ILE A 49 12.63 -7.67 9.72
N ALA A 50 12.42 -6.80 8.74
CA ALA A 50 11.88 -5.47 8.98
C ALA A 50 11.21 -4.89 7.72
N VAL A 51 10.31 -3.92 7.91
CA VAL A 51 9.69 -3.13 6.84
C VAL A 51 9.66 -1.65 7.22
N GLY A 52 9.66 -0.78 6.21
CA GLY A 52 9.51 0.66 6.39
C GLY A 52 10.67 1.29 7.15
N ASN A 53 10.38 2.09 8.18
CA ASN A 53 11.38 2.81 8.96
C ASN A 53 12.42 1.89 9.61
N GLU A 54 12.00 0.75 10.14
CA GLU A 54 12.92 -0.22 10.74
C GLU A 54 13.92 -0.77 9.71
N ALA A 55 13.45 -1.07 8.48
CA ALA A 55 14.32 -1.49 7.38
C ALA A 55 15.24 -0.33 6.92
N LYS A 56 14.73 0.92 6.93
CA LYS A 56 15.52 2.11 6.58
C LYS A 56 16.67 2.34 7.55
N GLU A 57 16.47 2.12 8.84
CA GLU A 57 17.52 2.26 9.86
C GLU A 57 18.68 1.27 9.66
N MET A 58 18.41 0.15 9.01
CA MET A 58 19.39 -0.86 8.67
C MET A 58 20.22 -0.50 7.43
N LEU A 59 19.76 0.46 6.60
CA LEU A 59 20.43 0.83 5.36
C LEU A 59 21.85 1.36 5.63
N GLY A 60 22.83 0.75 5.00
CA GLY A 60 24.27 1.09 5.17
C GLY A 60 24.88 0.63 6.49
N ARG A 61 24.11 -0.09 7.35
CA ARG A 61 24.59 -0.61 8.64
C ARG A 61 24.50 -2.13 8.74
N THR A 62 24.07 -2.81 7.68
CA THR A 62 23.91 -4.27 7.66
C THR A 62 25.21 -4.96 7.31
N HIS A 63 25.43 -6.13 7.92
CA HIS A 63 26.45 -7.09 7.46
C HIS A 63 25.95 -7.84 6.19
N SER A 64 26.83 -8.58 5.53
CA SER A 64 26.56 -9.28 4.27
C SER A 64 25.39 -10.29 4.28
N GLY A 65 24.85 -10.61 5.45
CA GLY A 65 23.69 -11.51 5.60
C GLY A 65 22.31 -10.85 5.48
N ILE A 66 22.23 -9.51 5.34
CA ILE A 66 20.98 -8.77 5.26
C ILE A 66 20.96 -7.96 3.97
N GLU A 67 19.87 -8.08 3.22
CA GLU A 67 19.60 -7.31 2.00
C GLU A 67 18.44 -6.35 2.21
N ILE A 68 18.60 -5.11 1.76
CA ILE A 68 17.54 -4.10 1.76
C ILE A 68 16.99 -3.97 0.34
N ILE A 69 15.69 -4.17 0.18
CA ILE A 69 15.01 -4.20 -1.11
C ILE A 69 13.97 -3.09 -1.18
N ARG A 70 13.88 -2.43 -2.34
CA ARG A 70 12.72 -1.61 -2.73
C ARG A 70 11.83 -2.44 -3.63
N PRO A 71 10.68 -2.93 -3.12
CA PRO A 71 9.81 -3.81 -3.89
C PRO A 71 9.07 -3.08 -5.03
N LEU A 72 8.96 -1.76 -4.93
CA LEU A 72 8.37 -0.89 -5.93
C LEU A 72 9.48 -0.07 -6.60
N LYS A 73 9.49 -0.01 -7.93
CA LYS A 73 10.46 0.73 -8.71
C LYS A 73 9.79 1.32 -9.95
N ASP A 74 9.99 2.62 -10.16
CA ASP A 74 9.48 3.34 -11.33
C ASP A 74 7.97 3.10 -11.58
N GLY A 75 7.17 3.10 -10.49
CA GLY A 75 5.72 2.89 -10.53
C GLY A 75 5.29 1.45 -10.81
N THR A 76 6.21 0.48 -10.83
CA THR A 76 5.92 -0.93 -11.06
C THR A 76 6.29 -1.80 -9.87
N ILE A 77 5.70 -2.99 -9.79
CA ILE A 77 6.07 -3.99 -8.78
C ILE A 77 7.27 -4.76 -9.28
N ALA A 78 8.46 -4.42 -8.77
CA ALA A 78 9.70 -5.11 -9.12
C ALA A 78 9.85 -6.46 -8.41
N ASP A 79 9.26 -6.62 -7.22
CA ASP A 79 9.26 -7.87 -6.45
C ASP A 79 7.93 -8.08 -5.74
N TYR A 80 7.11 -9.01 -6.26
CA TYR A 80 5.78 -9.33 -5.73
C TYR A 80 5.82 -9.86 -4.30
N LYS A 81 6.77 -10.76 -4.00
CA LYS A 81 6.89 -11.36 -2.67
C LYS A 81 7.27 -10.32 -1.61
N MET A 82 8.15 -9.41 -1.97
CA MET A 82 8.55 -8.32 -1.06
C MET A 82 7.45 -7.27 -0.91
N THR A 83 6.67 -6.99 -1.97
CA THR A 83 5.50 -6.11 -1.90
C THR A 83 4.44 -6.69 -0.96
N ASP A 84 4.12 -7.98 -1.11
CA ASP A 84 3.18 -8.67 -0.21
C ASP A 84 3.65 -8.61 1.25
N ALA A 85 4.92 -8.95 1.50
CA ALA A 85 5.50 -8.88 2.84
C ALA A 85 5.48 -7.47 3.43
N MET A 86 5.71 -6.45 2.61
CA MET A 86 5.64 -5.04 3.01
C MET A 86 4.23 -4.64 3.40
N ILE A 87 3.23 -4.92 2.57
CA ILE A 87 1.82 -4.62 2.86
C ILE A 87 1.38 -5.32 4.14
N GLN A 88 1.65 -6.60 4.29
CA GLN A 88 1.35 -7.34 5.51
C GLN A 88 2.08 -6.78 6.73
N GLY A 89 3.34 -6.37 6.58
CA GLY A 89 4.13 -5.73 7.62
C GLY A 89 3.50 -4.42 8.10
N PHE A 90 3.09 -3.56 7.17
CA PHE A 90 2.40 -2.30 7.48
C PHE A 90 1.04 -2.54 8.13
N MET A 91 0.26 -3.49 7.63
CA MET A 91 -1.02 -3.84 8.23
C MET A 91 -0.88 -4.40 9.65
N ARG A 92 0.20 -5.10 9.97
CA ARG A 92 0.51 -5.52 11.36
C ARG A 92 0.89 -4.36 12.28
N LYS A 93 1.58 -3.34 11.77
CA LYS A 93 1.92 -2.12 12.53
C LYS A 93 0.68 -1.32 12.91
N ILE A 94 -0.33 -1.34 12.08
CA ILE A 94 -1.61 -0.70 12.36
C ILE A 94 -2.36 -1.60 13.36
N LYS A 95 -2.30 -1.22 14.65
CA LYS A 95 -2.92 -1.97 15.75
C LYS A 95 -4.44 -2.03 15.60
N ARG A 96 -4.94 -3.09 14.96
CA ARG A 96 -6.38 -3.36 14.83
C ARG A 96 -6.77 -4.66 15.49
N SER A 97 -8.04 -4.73 15.92
CA SER A 97 -8.61 -5.98 16.39
C SER A 97 -8.51 -7.06 15.30
N ARG A 98 -8.04 -8.24 15.63
CA ARG A 98 -7.98 -9.41 14.71
C ARG A 98 -9.34 -9.79 14.11
N ILE A 99 -10.42 -9.30 14.69
CA ILE A 99 -11.81 -9.59 14.27
C ILE A 99 -12.25 -8.61 13.16
N SER A 100 -11.58 -7.47 13.03
CA SER A 100 -11.91 -6.47 12.02
C SER A 100 -11.44 -6.93 10.63
N ARG A 101 -12.36 -7.00 9.68
CA ARG A 101 -12.09 -7.23 8.26
C ARG A 101 -12.38 -5.94 7.49
N PRO A 102 -11.39 -5.03 7.31
CA PRO A 102 -11.61 -3.74 6.69
C PRO A 102 -11.90 -3.87 5.19
N ARG A 103 -12.60 -2.89 4.62
CA ARG A 103 -12.53 -2.61 3.19
C ARG A 103 -11.26 -1.84 2.93
N ILE A 104 -10.53 -2.23 1.89
CA ILE A 104 -9.26 -1.61 1.53
C ILE A 104 -9.35 -1.03 0.13
N ILE A 105 -9.01 0.24 -0.03
CA ILE A 105 -8.78 0.90 -1.31
C ILE A 105 -7.27 1.07 -1.45
N ILE A 106 -6.71 0.66 -2.60
CA ILE A 106 -5.29 0.81 -2.87
C ILE A 106 -5.11 1.66 -4.12
N CYS A 107 -4.32 2.73 -4.00
CA CYS A 107 -3.89 3.51 -5.14
C CYS A 107 -2.80 2.75 -5.90
N ILE A 108 -2.93 2.74 -7.22
CA ILE A 108 -1.98 2.11 -8.14
C ILE A 108 -1.67 3.08 -9.29
N PRO A 109 -0.46 3.04 -9.85
CA PRO A 109 -0.13 3.79 -11.05
C PRO A 109 -1.05 3.45 -12.23
N TYR A 110 -1.28 4.41 -13.13
CA TYR A 110 -2.20 4.24 -14.26
C TYR A 110 -1.78 3.10 -15.22
N GLY A 111 -0.49 2.90 -15.42
CA GLY A 111 0.06 1.92 -16.37
C GLY A 111 0.22 0.49 -15.85
N VAL A 112 -0.32 0.17 -14.67
CA VAL A 112 -0.14 -1.14 -14.02
C VAL A 112 -0.86 -2.25 -14.79
N THR A 113 -0.16 -3.34 -15.06
CA THR A 113 -0.68 -4.51 -15.77
C THR A 113 -1.72 -5.28 -14.94
N ASP A 114 -2.56 -6.09 -15.60
CA ASP A 114 -3.55 -6.94 -14.92
C ASP A 114 -2.91 -7.92 -13.92
N VAL A 115 -1.69 -8.38 -14.21
CA VAL A 115 -0.93 -9.29 -13.33
C VAL A 115 -0.53 -8.57 -12.05
N GLU A 116 -0.03 -7.33 -12.17
CA GLU A 116 0.33 -6.48 -11.02
C GLU A 116 -0.89 -6.13 -10.20
N GLN A 117 -2.01 -5.73 -10.85
CA GLN A 117 -3.28 -5.47 -10.16
C GLN A 117 -3.76 -6.66 -9.34
N ARG A 118 -3.68 -7.88 -9.93
CA ARG A 118 -4.03 -9.11 -9.22
C ARG A 118 -3.13 -9.32 -8.01
N SER A 119 -1.83 -9.15 -8.17
CA SER A 119 -0.87 -9.33 -7.06
C SER A 119 -1.13 -8.37 -5.89
N VAL A 120 -1.44 -7.09 -6.18
CA VAL A 120 -1.83 -6.12 -5.14
C VAL A 120 -3.10 -6.56 -4.42
N LYS A 121 -4.11 -7.05 -5.16
CA LYS A 121 -5.34 -7.58 -4.54
C LYS A 121 -5.06 -8.78 -3.65
N GLU A 122 -4.28 -9.75 -4.12
CA GLU A 122 -3.89 -10.93 -3.34
C GLU A 122 -3.16 -10.53 -2.04
N SER A 123 -2.27 -9.54 -2.10
CA SER A 123 -1.58 -9.01 -0.91
C SER A 123 -2.56 -8.39 0.11
N ALA A 124 -3.58 -7.70 -0.36
CA ALA A 124 -4.63 -7.15 0.50
C ALA A 124 -5.54 -8.24 1.09
N GLU A 125 -5.81 -9.33 0.34
CA GLU A 125 -6.53 -10.51 0.84
C GLU A 125 -5.74 -11.19 1.96
N HIS A 126 -4.43 -11.37 1.79
CA HIS A 126 -3.54 -11.88 2.83
C HIS A 126 -3.51 -10.97 4.09
N ALA A 127 -3.76 -9.68 3.91
CA ALA A 127 -3.92 -8.72 5.01
C ALA A 127 -5.32 -8.74 5.66
N ASN A 128 -6.15 -9.76 5.36
CA ASN A 128 -7.48 -9.99 5.91
C ASN A 128 -8.54 -8.92 5.51
N ALA A 129 -8.42 -8.34 4.31
CA ALA A 129 -9.46 -7.45 3.78
C ALA A 129 -10.80 -8.19 3.57
N SER A 130 -11.92 -7.47 3.74
CA SER A 130 -13.25 -7.98 3.40
C SER A 130 -13.63 -7.68 1.95
N GLU A 131 -13.22 -6.52 1.46
CA GLU A 131 -13.44 -6.03 0.11
C GLU A 131 -12.21 -5.22 -0.31
N ILE A 132 -11.82 -5.32 -1.58
CA ILE A 132 -10.63 -4.65 -2.10
C ILE A 132 -10.99 -3.90 -3.37
N TYR A 133 -10.64 -2.63 -3.40
CA TYR A 133 -10.81 -1.74 -4.53
C TYR A 133 -9.46 -1.20 -4.97
N LEU A 134 -9.24 -1.10 -6.27
CA LEU A 134 -8.09 -0.42 -6.85
C LEU A 134 -8.57 0.88 -7.49
N ILE A 135 -7.78 1.93 -7.34
CA ILE A 135 -8.00 3.22 -7.96
C ILE A 135 -6.68 3.73 -8.54
N SER A 136 -6.70 4.35 -9.72
CA SER A 136 -5.49 4.97 -10.26
C SER A 136 -5.08 6.21 -9.45
N GLU A 137 -3.78 6.43 -9.29
CA GLU A 137 -3.22 7.55 -8.54
C GLU A 137 -3.78 8.91 -9.00
N PRO A 138 -3.81 9.25 -10.31
CA PRO A 138 -4.39 10.52 -10.76
C PRO A 138 -5.88 10.67 -10.44
N MET A 139 -6.65 9.57 -10.46
CA MET A 139 -8.07 9.59 -10.11
C MET A 139 -8.26 9.83 -8.60
N ALA A 140 -7.45 9.17 -7.77
CA ALA A 140 -7.47 9.38 -6.33
C ALA A 140 -7.09 10.83 -5.97
N ALA A 141 -6.08 11.39 -6.64
CA ALA A 141 -5.66 12.78 -6.48
C ALA A 141 -6.79 13.75 -6.88
N ALA A 142 -7.45 13.53 -8.02
CA ALA A 142 -8.59 14.35 -8.47
C ALA A 142 -9.71 14.39 -7.43
N ILE A 143 -10.10 13.23 -6.92
CA ILE A 143 -11.11 13.11 -5.85
C ILE A 143 -10.64 13.82 -4.58
N GLY A 144 -9.37 13.64 -4.21
CA GLY A 144 -8.78 14.21 -2.99
C GLY A 144 -8.78 15.73 -2.97
N ILE A 145 -8.61 16.40 -4.12
CA ILE A 145 -8.68 17.87 -4.24
C ILE A 145 -10.11 18.39 -4.52
N GLY A 146 -11.11 17.50 -4.52
CA GLY A 146 -12.52 17.87 -4.64
C GLY A 146 -13.03 18.04 -6.06
N ILE A 147 -12.34 17.53 -7.09
CA ILE A 147 -12.86 17.49 -8.46
C ILE A 147 -13.99 16.46 -8.51
N ASP A 148 -15.13 16.87 -9.05
CA ASP A 148 -16.26 15.99 -9.32
C ASP A 148 -16.00 15.19 -10.60
N VAL A 149 -15.35 14.02 -10.43
CA VAL A 149 -14.97 13.14 -11.56
C VAL A 149 -16.18 12.51 -12.28
N SER A 150 -17.41 12.69 -11.79
CA SER A 150 -18.62 12.23 -12.45
C SER A 150 -19.13 13.19 -13.55
N LYS A 151 -18.65 14.42 -13.56
CA LYS A 151 -19.03 15.43 -14.54
C LYS A 151 -18.24 15.27 -15.84
N PRO A 152 -18.86 15.55 -16.98
CA PRO A 152 -18.19 15.51 -18.29
C PRO A 152 -17.36 16.80 -18.53
N GLU A 153 -16.46 17.11 -17.61
CA GLU A 153 -15.56 18.26 -17.65
C GLU A 153 -14.12 17.78 -17.81
N GLY A 154 -13.33 18.42 -18.68
CA GLY A 154 -11.91 18.12 -18.86
C GLY A 154 -11.10 18.71 -17.71
N ASN A 155 -10.47 17.86 -16.91
CA ASN A 155 -9.52 18.26 -15.87
C ASN A 155 -8.17 17.57 -16.13
N MET A 156 -7.07 18.21 -15.76
CA MET A 156 -5.74 17.64 -15.84
C MET A 156 -5.16 17.51 -14.43
N ILE A 157 -4.70 16.33 -14.11
CA ILE A 157 -3.90 16.05 -12.90
C ILE A 157 -2.48 15.73 -13.35
N VAL A 158 -1.50 16.34 -12.69
CA VAL A 158 -0.09 15.99 -12.84
C VAL A 158 0.38 15.53 -11.48
N ASP A 159 0.66 14.24 -11.37
CA ASP A 159 1.20 13.62 -10.18
C ASP A 159 2.70 13.40 -10.34
N ILE A 160 3.50 13.94 -9.41
CA ILE A 160 4.96 13.85 -9.43
C ILE A 160 5.39 13.12 -8.16
N GLY A 161 5.67 11.84 -8.30
CA GLY A 161 6.07 10.94 -7.22
C GLY A 161 7.60 10.82 -7.07
N GLY A 162 8.00 9.86 -6.23
CA GLY A 162 9.42 9.55 -5.98
C GLY A 162 10.10 8.73 -7.08
N GLY A 163 9.33 8.14 -8.00
CA GLY A 163 9.86 7.29 -9.10
C GLY A 163 9.08 7.44 -10.41
N THR A 164 7.91 8.11 -10.38
CA THR A 164 7.04 8.30 -11.54
C THR A 164 6.54 9.72 -11.63
N THR A 165 6.13 10.09 -12.84
CA THR A 165 5.29 11.27 -13.11
C THR A 165 4.13 10.82 -14.00
N GLU A 166 2.93 11.11 -13.59
CA GLU A 166 1.69 10.75 -14.26
C GLU A 166 0.83 11.97 -14.59
#